data_07423d9d49f0ee7b0e49f428bd0a590d
#
_entry.id   07423d9d49f0ee7b0e49f428bd0a590d
#
_cell.length_a   1.000
_cell.length_b   1.000
_cell.length_c   1.000
_cell.angle_alpha   90.00
_cell.angle_beta   90.00
_cell.angle_gamma   90.00
#
_symmetry.space_group_name_H-M   'P 1'
#
loop_
_entity.id
_entity.type
_entity.pdbx_description
1 polymer ?
#
loop_
_entity_poly.entity_id
_entity_poly.type
_entity_poly.pdbx_seq_one_letter_code
_entity_poly.pdbx_strand_id
1 'polypeptide(L)'
;MLGRCSHEFAWPRRAANGEYYQVCLQCAAAYQYDWKTMRRGSRVENPVADTAAVKRRSSAKQPTWVPRARRLKLDSPIRFRVKNLSTWFEGVIQNISQSGLLFHGSQQLPANALVEMVFEMPEEISGQKNSTVLCQGRLIRSKEARATEDGSILAASILDYKFLRHEPPLQG
;
A
#
# COMPACT_ATOMS: atom_id res chain seq x y z
N MET A 1 -22.99 25.13 13.33
CA MET A 1 -22.29 25.06 12.02
C MET A 1 -21.67 23.67 11.91
N LEU A 2 -22.24 22.81 11.06
CA LEU A 2 -21.69 21.48 10.81
C LEU A 2 -20.48 21.65 9.88
N GLY A 3 -19.29 21.54 10.45
CA GLY A 3 -18.04 21.58 9.69
C GLY A 3 -18.04 20.47 8.64
N ARG A 4 -17.82 20.82 7.37
CA ARG A 4 -17.62 19.86 6.29
C ARG A 4 -16.35 19.06 6.59
N CYS A 5 -16.50 17.76 6.79
CA CYS A 5 -15.36 16.86 6.94
C CYS A 5 -14.55 16.83 5.65
N SER A 6 -13.24 17.04 5.71
CA SER A 6 -12.34 16.98 4.55
C SER A 6 -12.08 15.55 4.06
N HIS A 7 -12.61 14.55 4.76
CA HIS A 7 -12.58 13.12 4.43
C HIS A 7 -11.19 12.59 4.02
N GLU A 8 -10.31 12.48 4.98
CA GLU A 8 -9.07 11.71 4.84
C GLU A 8 -9.37 10.23 5.12
N PHE A 9 -9.04 9.34 4.18
CA PHE A 9 -9.44 7.94 4.25
C PHE A 9 -8.30 7.02 4.63
N ALA A 10 -8.60 6.06 5.53
CA ALA A 10 -7.73 4.93 5.80
C ALA A 10 -7.64 3.98 4.59
N TRP A 11 -6.65 3.08 4.64
CA TRP A 11 -6.53 2.00 3.67
C TRP A 11 -7.82 1.16 3.60
N PRO A 12 -8.22 0.68 2.39
CA PRO A 12 -9.40 -0.15 2.26
C PRO A 12 -9.30 -1.43 3.08
N ARG A 13 -10.35 -1.75 3.81
CA ARG A 13 -10.48 -2.94 4.65
C ARG A 13 -11.51 -3.88 4.05
N ARG A 14 -11.34 -5.17 4.28
CA ARG A 14 -12.33 -6.17 3.86
C ARG A 14 -13.35 -6.37 4.98
N ALA A 15 -14.63 -6.28 4.62
CA ALA A 15 -15.73 -6.60 5.50
C ALA A 15 -15.98 -8.12 5.58
N ALA A 16 -16.78 -8.56 6.55
CA ALA A 16 -17.11 -9.98 6.75
C ALA A 16 -17.86 -10.60 5.55
N ASN A 17 -18.62 -9.79 4.80
CA ASN A 17 -19.31 -10.20 3.57
C ASN A 17 -18.39 -10.31 2.35
N GLY A 18 -17.08 -10.02 2.51
CA GLY A 18 -16.10 -10.07 1.44
C GLY A 18 -15.93 -8.79 0.64
N GLU A 19 -16.78 -7.81 0.81
CA GLU A 19 -16.67 -6.49 0.18
C GLU A 19 -15.57 -5.64 0.81
N TYR A 20 -15.11 -4.60 0.09
CA TYR A 20 -14.11 -3.67 0.61
C TYR A 20 -14.73 -2.33 0.95
N TYR A 21 -14.21 -1.69 1.97
CA TYR A 21 -14.63 -0.36 2.41
C TYR A 21 -13.46 0.45 2.93
N GLN A 22 -13.57 1.78 2.85
CA GLN A 22 -12.65 2.74 3.46
C GLN A 22 -13.36 3.53 4.56
N VAL A 23 -12.66 3.81 5.63
CA VAL A 23 -13.16 4.60 6.75
C VAL A 23 -12.47 5.95 6.77
N CYS A 24 -13.23 7.02 6.91
CA CYS A 24 -12.67 8.35 7.13
C CYS A 24 -11.99 8.42 8.50
N LEU A 25 -10.75 8.88 8.55
CA LEU A 25 -9.96 9.00 9.77
C LEU A 25 -10.49 10.11 10.71
N GLN A 26 -11.22 11.09 10.15
CA GLN A 26 -11.73 12.22 10.93
C GLN A 26 -13.15 12.01 11.46
N CYS A 27 -14.09 11.50 10.64
CA CYS A 27 -15.50 11.37 11.01
C CYS A 27 -15.97 9.93 11.12
N ALA A 28 -15.08 8.94 10.93
CA ALA A 28 -15.37 7.51 10.96
C ALA A 28 -16.45 7.03 9.96
N ALA A 29 -16.90 7.88 9.02
CA ALA A 29 -17.82 7.47 7.99
C ALA A 29 -17.15 6.44 7.06
N ALA A 30 -17.86 5.35 6.76
CA ALA A 30 -17.37 4.28 5.91
C ALA A 30 -18.01 4.36 4.51
N TYR A 31 -17.24 4.02 3.50
CA TYR A 31 -17.65 4.02 2.10
C TYR A 31 -17.19 2.74 1.43
N GLN A 32 -18.05 2.15 0.61
CA GLN A 32 -17.70 1.00 -0.22
C GLN A 32 -16.50 1.35 -1.09
N TYR A 33 -15.60 0.39 -1.31
CA TYR A 33 -14.42 0.58 -2.14
C TYR A 33 -14.32 -0.51 -3.19
N ASP A 34 -14.25 -0.08 -4.44
CA ASP A 34 -14.06 -0.97 -5.58
C ASP A 34 -12.60 -0.94 -6.06
N TRP A 35 -11.92 -2.07 -5.93
CA TRP A 35 -10.54 -2.25 -6.36
C TRP A 35 -10.35 -2.24 -7.88
N LYS A 36 -11.40 -2.60 -8.64
CA LYS A 36 -11.30 -2.63 -10.11
C LYS A 36 -11.28 -1.21 -10.68
N THR A 37 -12.13 -0.36 -10.15
CA THR A 37 -12.24 1.02 -10.59
C THR A 37 -11.43 1.99 -9.73
N MET A 38 -10.84 1.51 -8.63
CA MET A 38 -10.11 2.32 -7.64
C MET A 38 -10.96 3.49 -7.11
N ARG A 39 -12.27 3.31 -7.02
CA ARG A 39 -13.21 4.35 -6.62
C ARG A 39 -13.99 3.97 -5.37
N ARG A 40 -14.37 5.01 -4.65
CA ARG A 40 -15.32 4.90 -3.55
C ARG A 40 -16.74 4.95 -4.10
N GLY A 41 -17.56 4.05 -3.58
CA GLY A 41 -18.98 3.98 -3.87
C GLY A 41 -19.82 4.68 -2.80
N SER A 42 -20.99 4.12 -2.52
CA SER A 42 -21.95 4.62 -1.54
C SER A 42 -21.42 4.53 -0.11
N ARG A 43 -21.99 5.35 0.75
CA ARG A 43 -21.74 5.26 2.20
C ARG A 43 -22.30 3.94 2.74
N VAL A 44 -21.51 3.27 3.56
CA VAL A 44 -21.88 2.01 4.21
C VAL A 44 -22.21 2.30 5.67
N GLU A 45 -23.41 1.95 6.09
CA GLU A 45 -23.79 2.00 7.49
C GLU A 45 -23.26 0.75 8.20
N ASN A 46 -22.47 0.94 9.26
CA ASN A 46 -21.91 -0.12 10.12
C ASN A 46 -21.16 -1.27 9.38
N PRO A 47 -20.06 -1.02 8.65
CA PRO A 47 -19.30 -2.09 8.01
C PRO A 47 -18.62 -3.05 9.02
N VAL A 48 -18.68 -2.77 10.32
CA VAL A 48 -18.01 -3.53 11.39
C VAL A 48 -19.01 -4.24 12.31
N ALA A 49 -20.29 -4.11 12.11
CA ALA A 49 -21.28 -4.60 13.06
C ALA A 49 -21.64 -6.09 12.88
N ASP A 50 -20.63 -6.98 12.75
CA ASP A 50 -20.85 -8.33 13.25
C ASP A 50 -19.91 -8.61 14.42
N THR A 51 -20.19 -7.94 15.54
CA THR A 51 -19.58 -8.24 16.84
C THR A 51 -19.85 -9.69 17.28
N ALA A 52 -20.85 -10.35 16.72
CA ALA A 52 -21.10 -11.77 16.89
C ALA A 52 -20.06 -12.62 16.13
N ALA A 53 -19.57 -12.17 14.97
CA ALA A 53 -18.51 -12.85 14.23
C ALA A 53 -17.14 -12.71 14.91
N VAL A 54 -16.87 -11.59 15.56
CA VAL A 54 -15.65 -11.38 16.36
C VAL A 54 -15.63 -12.28 17.58
N LYS A 55 -16.76 -12.46 18.28
CA LYS A 55 -16.86 -13.36 19.43
C LYS A 55 -16.80 -14.85 19.05
N ARG A 56 -17.29 -15.24 17.86
CA ARG A 56 -17.16 -16.62 17.34
C ARG A 56 -15.77 -16.96 16.87
N ARG A 57 -14.95 -15.97 16.48
CA ARG A 57 -13.54 -16.18 16.09
C ARG A 57 -12.60 -16.41 17.27
N SER A 58 -12.97 -16.06 18.49
CA SER A 58 -12.13 -16.30 19.67
C SER A 58 -12.13 -17.74 20.17
N SER A 59 -13.04 -18.60 19.72
CA SER A 59 -13.11 -20.01 20.10
C SER A 59 -12.82 -21.00 18.96
N ALA A 60 -12.80 -20.56 17.71
CA ALA A 60 -12.32 -21.38 16.62
C ALA A 60 -10.80 -21.19 16.47
N LYS A 61 -10.01 -22.28 16.52
CA LYS A 61 -8.59 -22.26 16.13
C LYS A 61 -8.51 -21.47 14.84
N GLN A 62 -7.92 -20.27 14.89
CA GLN A 62 -7.68 -19.48 13.70
C GLN A 62 -6.89 -20.35 12.73
N PRO A 63 -7.33 -20.50 11.47
CA PRO A 63 -6.50 -21.20 10.52
C PRO A 63 -5.14 -20.50 10.51
N THR A 64 -4.09 -21.25 10.77
CA THR A 64 -2.69 -20.76 10.83
C THR A 64 -2.22 -20.23 9.46
N TRP A 65 -3.11 -20.31 8.44
CA TRP A 65 -2.84 -19.87 7.09
C TRP A 65 -3.75 -18.70 6.71
N VAL A 66 -3.16 -17.53 6.59
CA VAL A 66 -3.79 -16.36 5.97
C VAL A 66 -3.36 -16.37 4.50
N PRO A 67 -4.32 -16.39 3.54
CA PRO A 67 -3.98 -16.29 2.13
C PRO A 67 -3.09 -15.07 1.90
N ARG A 68 -1.87 -15.31 1.41
CA ARG A 68 -0.98 -14.20 1.06
C ARG A 68 -1.57 -13.44 -0.12
N ALA A 69 -1.52 -12.12 -0.06
CA ALA A 69 -1.89 -11.29 -1.19
C ALA A 69 -1.10 -11.72 -2.44
N ARG A 70 -1.80 -11.80 -3.59
CA ARG A 70 -1.17 -12.12 -4.88
C ARG A 70 -0.02 -11.14 -5.11
N ARG A 71 1.13 -11.68 -5.46
CA ARG A 71 2.31 -10.90 -5.83
C ARG A 71 2.42 -10.81 -7.32
N LEU A 72 2.63 -9.61 -7.82
CA LEU A 72 2.92 -9.34 -9.22
C LEU A 72 4.43 -9.13 -9.36
N LYS A 73 5.05 -9.81 -10.32
CA LYS A 73 6.43 -9.51 -10.69
C LYS A 73 6.44 -8.14 -11.35
N LEU A 74 7.42 -7.34 -10.99
CA LEU A 74 7.54 -5.98 -11.47
C LEU A 74 9.03 -5.63 -11.50
N ASP A 75 9.59 -5.49 -12.69
CA ASP A 75 10.97 -5.03 -12.88
C ASP A 75 10.94 -3.53 -13.19
N SER A 76 10.64 -2.72 -12.17
CA SER A 76 10.52 -1.27 -12.30
C SER A 76 11.52 -0.57 -11.40
N PRO A 77 12.14 0.53 -11.86
CA PRO A 77 13.01 1.33 -11.02
C PRO A 77 12.23 1.90 -9.83
N ILE A 78 12.90 1.96 -8.68
CA ILE A 78 12.38 2.54 -7.46
C ILE A 78 13.41 3.51 -6.88
N ARG A 79 12.92 4.64 -6.37
CA ARG A 79 13.69 5.52 -5.51
C ARG A 79 13.13 5.41 -4.09
N PHE A 80 14.01 5.31 -3.11
CA PHE A 80 13.60 5.15 -1.73
C PHE A 80 14.51 5.93 -0.78
N ARG A 81 13.97 6.32 0.37
CA ARG A 81 14.73 6.95 1.45
C ARG A 81 14.15 6.59 2.81
N VAL A 82 14.94 6.72 3.84
CA VAL A 82 14.42 6.72 5.21
C VAL A 82 13.60 7.99 5.40
N LYS A 83 12.43 7.89 5.98
CA LYS A 83 11.57 9.04 6.28
C LYS A 83 12.34 10.07 7.10
N ASN A 84 12.20 11.33 6.76
CA ASN A 84 12.89 12.49 7.35
C ASN A 84 14.38 12.63 7.00
N LEU A 85 14.94 11.78 6.14
CA LEU A 85 16.25 12.00 5.54
C LEU A 85 16.11 12.54 4.11
N SER A 86 17.04 13.40 3.71
CA SER A 86 17.04 14.01 2.38
C SER A 86 17.62 13.11 1.30
N THR A 87 18.47 12.15 1.67
CA THR A 87 19.18 11.29 0.73
C THR A 87 18.26 10.21 0.15
N TRP A 88 18.13 10.22 -1.17
CA TRP A 88 17.45 9.20 -1.94
C TRP A 88 18.42 8.15 -2.43
N PHE A 89 18.01 6.90 -2.38
CA PHE A 89 18.71 5.75 -2.93
C PHE A 89 17.90 5.19 -4.09
N GLU A 90 18.56 4.44 -4.97
CA GLU A 90 17.97 3.82 -6.13
C GLU A 90 17.93 2.30 -5.98
N GLY A 91 17.01 1.68 -6.70
CA GLY A 91 16.85 0.24 -6.69
C GLY A 91 15.92 -0.24 -7.80
N VAL A 92 15.59 -1.54 -7.76
CA VAL A 92 14.69 -2.19 -8.69
C VAL A 92 13.68 -3.04 -7.93
N ILE A 93 12.40 -2.86 -8.20
CA ILE A 93 11.33 -3.67 -7.62
C ILE A 93 11.35 -5.05 -8.28
N GLN A 94 11.36 -6.12 -7.48
CA GLN A 94 11.20 -7.49 -7.97
C GLN A 94 9.74 -7.92 -8.00
N ASN A 95 9.01 -7.60 -6.94
CA ASN A 95 7.59 -7.89 -6.87
C ASN A 95 6.86 -6.95 -5.91
N ILE A 96 5.58 -6.76 -6.20
CA ILE A 96 4.67 -5.95 -5.40
C ILE A 96 3.41 -6.74 -5.09
N SER A 97 2.81 -6.46 -3.95
CA SER A 97 1.50 -6.94 -3.55
C SER A 97 0.73 -5.82 -2.87
N GLN A 98 -0.54 -6.04 -2.60
CA GLN A 98 -1.38 -5.10 -1.86
C GLN A 98 -0.79 -4.68 -0.50
N SER A 99 -0.02 -5.54 0.15
CA SER A 99 0.49 -5.32 1.52
C SER A 99 1.98 -5.02 1.60
N GLY A 100 2.71 -5.10 0.49
CA GLY A 100 4.15 -4.87 0.52
C GLY A 100 4.84 -5.07 -0.80
N LEU A 101 6.11 -4.69 -0.82
CA LEU A 101 6.98 -4.85 -1.97
C LEU A 101 8.35 -5.43 -1.57
N LEU A 102 8.96 -6.11 -2.52
CA LEU A 102 10.31 -6.62 -2.47
C LEU A 102 11.12 -5.95 -3.56
N PHE A 103 12.27 -5.40 -3.22
CA PHE A 103 13.13 -4.69 -4.15
C PHE A 103 14.61 -4.86 -3.80
N HIS A 104 15.46 -4.72 -4.81
CA HIS A 104 16.90 -4.54 -4.63
C HIS A 104 17.18 -3.06 -4.47
N GLY A 105 18.00 -2.69 -3.52
CA GLY A 105 18.41 -1.31 -3.28
C GLY A 105 19.92 -1.19 -3.25
N SER A 106 20.42 -0.03 -3.66
CA SER A 106 21.84 0.31 -3.62
C SER A 106 22.41 0.45 -2.21
N GLN A 107 21.52 0.55 -1.21
CA GLN A 107 21.93 0.77 0.18
C GLN A 107 21.16 -0.15 1.13
N GLN A 108 21.86 -0.73 2.09
CA GLN A 108 21.25 -1.44 3.19
C GLN A 108 20.67 -0.43 4.21
N LEU A 109 19.43 -0.66 4.62
CA LEU A 109 18.76 0.15 5.64
C LEU A 109 18.41 -0.70 6.87
N PRO A 110 18.32 -0.09 8.05
CA PRO A 110 17.97 -0.81 9.26
C PRO A 110 16.54 -1.40 9.19
N ALA A 111 16.37 -2.59 9.73
CA ALA A 111 15.05 -3.19 9.88
C ALA A 111 14.14 -2.27 10.73
N ASN A 112 12.84 -2.31 10.47
CA ASN A 112 11.81 -1.45 11.06
C ASN A 112 11.89 0.04 10.71
N ALA A 113 12.84 0.49 9.86
CA ALA A 113 12.89 1.86 9.39
C ALA A 113 11.60 2.21 8.64
N LEU A 114 11.09 3.42 8.87
CA LEU A 114 10.05 4.02 8.04
C LEU A 114 10.71 4.54 6.77
N VAL A 115 10.16 4.15 5.62
CA VAL A 115 10.71 4.49 4.31
C VAL A 115 9.64 5.16 3.44
N GLU A 116 10.09 6.10 2.64
CA GLU A 116 9.34 6.66 1.53
C GLU A 116 9.90 6.07 0.24
N MET A 117 9.01 5.67 -0.64
CA MET A 117 9.32 4.96 -1.88
C MET A 117 8.55 5.58 -3.03
N VAL A 118 9.22 5.84 -4.15
CA VAL A 118 8.63 6.40 -5.37
C VAL A 118 8.96 5.49 -6.54
N PHE A 119 7.96 5.09 -7.28
CA PHE A 119 8.11 4.22 -8.45
C PHE A 119 6.97 4.43 -9.44
N GLU A 120 7.17 3.99 -10.66
CA GLU A 120 6.13 3.98 -11.68
C GLU A 120 5.37 2.65 -11.68
N MET A 121 4.06 2.74 -11.70
CA MET A 121 3.19 1.57 -11.83
C MET A 121 2.90 1.34 -13.30
N PRO A 122 3.13 0.11 -13.82
CA PRO A 122 2.78 -0.23 -15.20
C PRO A 122 1.30 0.01 -15.50
N GLU A 123 1.01 0.38 -16.75
CA GLU A 123 -0.35 0.65 -17.22
C GLU A 123 -1.28 -0.56 -17.01
N GLU A 124 -0.75 -1.77 -17.18
CA GLU A 124 -1.51 -3.02 -17.01
C GLU A 124 -2.01 -3.21 -15.57
N ILE A 125 -1.34 -2.58 -14.60
CA ILE A 125 -1.70 -2.67 -13.19
C ILE A 125 -2.51 -1.45 -12.75
N SER A 126 -2.08 -0.26 -13.16
CA SER A 126 -2.70 1.02 -12.77
C SER A 126 -3.91 1.39 -13.63
N GLY A 127 -4.00 0.85 -14.85
CA GLY A 127 -4.98 1.23 -15.86
C GLY A 127 -4.72 2.62 -16.47
N GLN A 128 -3.56 3.23 -16.19
CA GLN A 128 -3.19 4.56 -16.67
C GLN A 128 -1.70 4.62 -16.98
N LYS A 129 -1.35 5.32 -18.07
CA LYS A 129 0.06 5.60 -18.43
C LYS A 129 0.71 6.53 -17.41
N ASN A 130 1.99 6.31 -17.16
CA ASN A 130 2.84 7.17 -16.32
C ASN A 130 2.27 7.42 -14.90
N SER A 131 1.75 6.36 -14.27
CA SER A 131 1.23 6.45 -12.92
C SER A 131 2.36 6.38 -11.90
N THR A 132 2.85 7.51 -11.43
CA THR A 132 3.83 7.56 -10.34
C THR A 132 3.14 7.31 -9.00
N VAL A 133 3.68 6.38 -8.22
CA VAL A 133 3.21 6.05 -6.88
C VAL A 133 4.21 6.57 -5.85
N LEU A 134 3.73 7.38 -4.92
CA LEU A 134 4.44 7.71 -3.68
C LEU A 134 3.89 6.83 -2.58
N CYS A 135 4.75 6.00 -2.01
CA CYS A 135 4.39 5.01 -1.00
C CYS A 135 5.16 5.25 0.29
N GLN A 136 4.49 5.17 1.43
CA GLN A 136 5.11 5.09 2.74
C GLN A 136 5.04 3.66 3.25
N GLY A 137 6.15 3.16 3.77
CA GLY A 137 6.23 1.79 4.25
C GLY A 137 7.13 1.64 5.45
N ARG A 138 7.17 0.41 5.97
CA ARG A 138 8.09 -0.01 7.02
C ARG A 138 8.92 -1.18 6.51
N LEU A 139 10.22 -1.09 6.61
CA LEU A 139 11.10 -2.22 6.29
C LEU A 139 10.86 -3.38 7.26
N ILE A 140 10.47 -4.52 6.71
CA ILE A 140 10.30 -5.77 7.46
C ILE A 140 11.60 -6.56 7.48
N ARG A 141 12.35 -6.48 6.38
CA ARG A 141 13.58 -7.25 6.18
C ARG A 141 14.56 -6.45 5.34
N SER A 142 15.80 -6.50 5.74
CA SER A 142 16.95 -5.99 5.01
C SER A 142 18.05 -7.04 5.08
N LYS A 143 18.56 -7.48 3.94
CA LYS A 143 19.63 -8.45 3.84
C LYS A 143 20.61 -7.99 2.77
N GLU A 144 21.90 -8.17 3.00
CA GLU A 144 22.90 -8.01 1.94
C GLU A 144 22.59 -8.98 0.79
N ALA A 145 22.75 -8.50 -0.42
CA ALA A 145 22.70 -9.37 -1.59
C ALA A 145 23.87 -10.37 -1.54
N ARG A 146 23.73 -11.52 -2.19
CA ARG A 146 24.82 -12.50 -2.27
C ARG A 146 25.99 -11.89 -3.03
N ALA A 147 27.20 -12.39 -2.79
CA ALA A 147 28.48 -11.87 -3.27
C ALA A 147 28.61 -11.62 -4.80
N THR A 148 27.60 -11.94 -5.60
CA THR A 148 27.55 -11.72 -7.06
C THR A 148 26.64 -10.54 -7.46
N GLU A 149 25.92 -9.92 -6.53
CA GLU A 149 25.01 -8.81 -6.78
C GLU A 149 25.33 -7.65 -5.83
N ASP A 150 25.69 -6.50 -6.37
CA ASP A 150 25.90 -5.30 -5.58
C ASP A 150 24.58 -4.81 -5.01
N GLY A 151 24.52 -4.56 -3.69
CA GLY A 151 23.37 -3.97 -3.03
C GLY A 151 22.71 -4.82 -1.94
N SER A 152 21.46 -4.54 -1.68
CA SER A 152 20.68 -5.18 -0.59
C SER A 152 19.30 -5.60 -1.07
N ILE A 153 18.82 -6.73 -0.55
CA ILE A 153 17.43 -7.17 -0.73
C ILE A 153 16.59 -6.58 0.41
N LEU A 154 15.63 -5.76 0.04
CA LEU A 154 14.77 -5.02 0.95
C LEU A 154 13.32 -5.46 0.79
N ALA A 155 12.64 -5.75 1.90
CA ALA A 155 11.21 -6.01 1.92
C ALA A 155 10.52 -4.99 2.82
N ALA A 156 9.52 -4.29 2.27
CA ALA A 156 8.74 -3.30 2.99
C ALA A 156 7.25 -3.67 3.02
N SER A 157 6.60 -3.46 4.17
CA SER A 157 5.16 -3.39 4.26
C SER A 157 4.69 -2.01 3.83
N ILE A 158 3.61 -1.95 3.06
CA ILE A 158 2.97 -0.70 2.66
C ILE A 158 2.06 -0.25 3.79
N LEU A 159 2.26 0.98 4.26
CA LEU A 159 1.44 1.64 5.27
C LEU A 159 0.42 2.58 4.63
N ASP A 160 0.89 3.32 3.61
CA ASP A 160 0.09 4.29 2.87
C ASP A 160 0.67 4.50 1.47
N TYR A 161 -0.16 4.90 0.51
CA TYR A 161 0.30 5.28 -0.82
C TYR A 161 -0.64 6.28 -1.48
N LYS A 162 -0.12 7.04 -2.43
CA LYS A 162 -0.89 7.92 -3.29
C LYS A 162 -0.33 7.90 -4.72
N PHE A 163 -1.23 8.01 -5.68
CA PHE A 163 -0.86 8.23 -7.07
C PHE A 163 -0.62 9.73 -7.31
N LEU A 164 0.55 10.04 -7.84
CA LEU A 164 0.88 11.36 -8.34
C LEU A 164 0.44 11.39 -9.81
N ARG A 165 -0.60 12.16 -10.10
CA ARG A 165 -1.03 12.36 -11.48
C ARG A 165 -0.13 13.40 -12.12
N HIS A 166 0.54 13.06 -13.20
CA HIS A 166 1.07 14.05 -14.11
C HIS A 166 -0.12 14.60 -14.93
N GLU A 167 -0.61 15.77 -14.59
CA GLU A 167 -1.47 16.51 -15.51
C GLU A 167 -0.63 16.82 -16.75
N PRO A 168 -1.10 16.45 -17.97
CA PRO A 168 -0.42 16.88 -19.18
C PRO A 168 -0.47 18.43 -19.20
N PRO A 169 0.59 19.11 -19.66
CA PRO A 169 0.58 20.55 -19.80
C PRO A 169 -0.60 20.92 -20.70
N LEU A 170 -1.42 21.86 -20.23
CA LEU A 170 -2.49 22.47 -21.02
C LEU A 170 -1.86 22.99 -22.33
N GLN A 171 -2.16 22.32 -23.43
CA GLN A 171 -1.82 22.85 -24.76
C GLN A 171 -2.70 24.08 -24.96
N GLY A 172 -2.07 25.25 -24.84
CA GLY A 172 -2.63 26.54 -25.20
C GLY A 172 -2.59 26.75 -26.72
#